data_52ea1ea5d01e2ad327a6c11c6ac588db
#
_entry.id   52ea1ea5d01e2ad327a6c11c6ac588db
#
_cell.length_a   1.000
_cell.length_b   1.000
_cell.length_c   1.000
_cell.angle_alpha   90.00
_cell.angle_beta   90.00
_cell.angle_gamma   90.00
#
_symmetry.space_group_name_H-M   'P 1'
#
loop_
_entity.id
_entity.type
_entity.pdbx_description
1 polymer ?
#
loop_
_entity_poly.entity_id
_entity_poly.type
_entity_poly.pdbx_seq_one_letter_code
_entity_poly.pdbx_strand_id
1 'polypeptide(L)'
;MKKIEAIIKPFKLDEVKEALHEVGVSGITVTEAKGFGRQKGHTELYRGAEYVVDFLPKVKLEVVVEDALADRVVEAVAAAAQTGRIGDGKIFVIPVETALRIRTGERNENAI
;
A
#
# COMPACT_ATOMS: atom_id res chain seq x y z
N MET A 1 16.17 -5.63 6.76
CA MET A 1 14.97 -4.79 6.70
C MET A 1 14.31 -4.91 5.34
N LYS A 2 13.01 -4.90 5.33
CA LYS A 2 12.21 -4.92 4.10
C LYS A 2 11.21 -3.79 4.10
N LYS A 3 11.03 -3.17 2.94
CA LYS A 3 9.91 -2.26 2.72
C LYS A 3 8.79 -3.04 2.05
N ILE A 4 7.63 -3.03 2.68
CA ILE A 4 6.41 -3.58 2.11
C ILE A 4 5.68 -2.40 1.49
N GLU A 5 5.48 -2.45 0.19
CA GLU A 5 4.76 -1.44 -0.56
C GLU A 5 3.52 -2.07 -1.17
N ALA A 6 2.37 -1.55 -0.82
CA ALA A 6 1.10 -2.10 -1.29
C ALA A 6 0.30 -1.03 -2.03
N ILE A 7 -0.22 -1.40 -3.19
CA ILE A 7 -1.16 -0.57 -3.95
C ILE A 7 -2.52 -1.25 -3.81
N ILE A 8 -3.47 -0.57 -3.19
CA ILE A 8 -4.75 -1.14 -2.80
C ILE A 8 -5.92 -0.24 -3.24
N LYS A 9 -7.12 -0.79 -3.21
CA LYS A 9 -8.34 -0.01 -3.37
C LYS A 9 -8.50 0.94 -2.18
N PRO A 10 -8.89 2.21 -2.39
CA PRO A 10 -8.96 3.20 -1.31
C PRO A 10 -9.86 2.81 -0.14
N PHE A 11 -11.00 2.17 -0.41
CA PHE A 11 -11.95 1.81 0.64
C PHE A 11 -11.45 0.66 1.54
N LYS A 12 -10.34 0.03 1.19
CA LYS A 12 -9.72 -1.02 1.99
C LYS A 12 -8.67 -0.52 2.98
N LEU A 13 -8.36 0.77 2.93
CA LEU A 13 -7.27 1.34 3.75
C LEU A 13 -7.48 1.10 5.26
N ASP A 14 -8.67 1.33 5.77
CA ASP A 14 -8.93 1.18 7.21
C ASP A 14 -8.76 -0.27 7.67
N GLU A 15 -9.26 -1.22 6.90
CA GLU A 15 -9.09 -2.64 7.21
C GLU A 15 -7.62 -3.05 7.19
N VAL A 16 -6.86 -2.57 6.20
CA VAL A 16 -5.43 -2.85 6.09
C VAL A 16 -4.66 -2.24 7.26
N LYS A 17 -4.98 -1.01 7.62
CA LYS A 17 -4.36 -0.33 8.77
C LYS A 17 -4.58 -1.12 10.06
N GLU A 18 -5.78 -1.61 10.30
CA GLU A 18 -6.07 -2.43 11.48
C GLU A 18 -5.34 -3.77 11.46
N ALA A 19 -5.29 -4.43 10.31
CA ALA A 19 -4.55 -5.68 10.16
C ALA A 19 -3.07 -5.51 10.44
N LEU A 20 -2.48 -4.40 9.99
CA LEU A 20 -1.08 -4.07 10.27
C LEU A 20 -0.85 -3.82 11.76
N HIS A 21 -1.76 -3.11 12.40
CA HIS A 21 -1.66 -2.87 13.84
C HIS A 21 -1.68 -4.19 14.64
N GLU A 22 -2.51 -5.12 14.25
CA GLU A 22 -2.62 -6.44 14.91
C GLU A 22 -1.32 -7.26 14.81
N VAL A 23 -0.56 -7.11 13.74
CA VAL A 23 0.74 -7.80 13.59
C VAL A 23 1.92 -7.00 14.13
N GLY A 24 1.65 -5.91 14.82
CA GLY A 24 2.67 -5.13 15.52
C GLY A 24 3.28 -3.98 14.74
N VAL A 25 2.69 -3.59 13.61
CA VAL A 25 3.13 -2.43 12.84
C VAL A 25 2.34 -1.20 13.29
N SER A 26 3.05 -0.18 13.79
CA SER A 26 2.43 1.04 14.29
C SER A 26 2.57 2.24 13.34
N GLY A 27 3.61 2.27 12.53
CA GLY A 27 3.88 3.38 11.62
C GLY A 27 3.74 2.96 10.16
N ILE A 28 2.90 3.66 9.43
CA ILE A 28 2.74 3.47 7.99
C ILE A 28 2.76 4.82 7.29
N THR A 29 3.21 4.82 6.04
CA THR A 29 3.12 5.99 5.16
C THR A 29 2.09 5.70 4.09
N VAL A 30 1.16 6.63 3.90
CA VAL A 30 0.07 6.48 2.94
C VAL A 30 0.14 7.61 1.93
N THR A 31 0.04 7.27 0.67
CA THR A 31 0.03 8.22 -0.45
C THR A 31 -1.17 7.93 -1.33
N GLU A 32 -1.90 8.97 -1.72
CA GLU A 32 -2.91 8.83 -2.74
C GLU A 32 -2.23 8.63 -4.10
N ALA A 33 -2.73 7.65 -4.85
CA ALA A 33 -2.16 7.29 -6.14
C ALA A 33 -3.26 7.08 -7.17
N LYS A 34 -2.87 7.05 -8.43
CA LYS A 34 -3.78 6.71 -9.52
C LYS A 34 -3.18 5.54 -10.27
N GLY A 35 -4.02 4.56 -10.59
CA GLY A 35 -3.59 3.38 -11.29
C GLY A 35 -4.32 3.19 -12.61
N PHE A 36 -3.60 2.65 -13.58
CA PHE A 36 -4.15 2.19 -14.84
C PHE A 36 -3.77 0.72 -15.02
N GLY A 37 -4.75 -0.11 -15.31
CA GLY A 37 -4.49 -1.54 -15.45
C GLY A 37 -5.73 -2.29 -15.91
N ARG A 38 -5.81 -3.56 -15.53
CA ARG A 38 -6.91 -4.45 -15.95
C ARG A 38 -8.29 -3.97 -15.53
N GLN A 39 -8.39 -3.24 -14.42
CA GLN A 39 -9.66 -2.71 -13.93
C GLN A 39 -10.29 -1.72 -14.91
N LYS A 40 -9.47 -1.05 -15.70
CA LYS A 40 -9.83 0.03 -16.63
C LYS A 40 -10.59 1.16 -15.91
N GLY A 41 -10.69 2.28 -16.57
CA GLY A 41 -11.51 3.40 -16.12
C GLY A 41 -12.97 3.24 -16.56
N HIS A 42 -13.73 4.26 -16.30
CA HIS A 42 -15.12 4.37 -16.70
C HIS A 42 -15.30 5.55 -17.65
N THR A 43 -16.45 5.59 -18.33
CA THR A 43 -16.80 6.68 -19.23
C THR A 43 -17.58 7.74 -18.44
N GLU A 44 -17.19 9.00 -18.60
CA GLU A 44 -17.88 10.15 -18.04
C GLU A 44 -18.35 11.07 -19.14
N LEU A 45 -19.46 11.78 -18.90
CA LEU A 45 -19.98 12.82 -19.79
C LEU A 45 -19.52 14.20 -19.33
N TYR A 46 -18.97 14.97 -20.25
CA TYR A 46 -18.60 16.34 -19.99
C TYR A 46 -18.93 17.21 -21.21
N ARG A 47 -19.79 18.22 -21.05
CA ARG A 47 -20.26 19.10 -22.11
C ARG A 47 -20.79 18.35 -23.31
N GLY A 48 -21.51 17.24 -23.08
CA GLY A 48 -22.12 16.45 -24.14
C GLY A 48 -21.17 15.50 -24.87
N ALA A 49 -19.91 15.43 -24.47
CA ALA A 49 -18.93 14.49 -25.02
C ALA A 49 -18.58 13.42 -23.99
N GLU A 50 -18.34 12.21 -24.47
CA GLU A 50 -17.90 11.10 -23.63
C GLU A 50 -16.36 11.13 -23.48
N TYR A 51 -15.89 10.95 -22.25
CA TYR A 51 -14.47 10.82 -21.94
C TYR A 51 -14.25 9.50 -21.20
N VAL A 52 -13.25 8.76 -21.63
CA VAL A 52 -12.81 7.56 -20.91
C VAL A 52 -11.90 7.98 -19.77
N VAL A 53 -12.26 7.62 -18.54
CA VAL A 53 -11.41 7.84 -17.38
C VAL A 53 -10.48 6.63 -17.24
N ASP A 54 -9.24 6.77 -17.69
CA ASP A 54 -8.27 5.68 -17.75
C ASP A 54 -7.63 5.38 -16.40
N PHE A 55 -7.52 6.39 -15.53
CA PHE A 55 -6.90 6.25 -14.23
C PHE A 55 -7.94 6.17 -13.12
N LEU A 56 -7.74 5.22 -12.23
CA LEU A 56 -8.59 5.03 -11.06
C LEU A 56 -7.84 5.37 -9.79
N PRO A 57 -8.52 5.93 -8.78
CA PRO A 57 -7.87 6.20 -7.51
C PRO A 57 -7.41 4.91 -6.84
N LYS A 58 -6.22 4.96 -6.28
CA LYS A 58 -5.60 3.91 -5.48
C LYS A 58 -4.95 4.54 -4.27
N VAL A 59 -4.57 3.72 -3.33
CA VAL A 59 -3.76 4.13 -2.19
C VAL A 59 -2.49 3.30 -2.21
N LYS A 60 -1.36 3.97 -2.08
CA LYS A 60 -0.07 3.34 -1.87
C LYS A 60 0.28 3.44 -0.40
N LEU A 61 0.53 2.33 0.25
CA LEU A 61 1.03 2.33 1.60
C LEU A 61 2.42 1.69 1.65
N GLU A 62 3.24 2.22 2.53
CA GLU A 62 4.60 1.76 2.71
C GLU A 62 4.88 1.57 4.19
N VAL A 63 5.53 0.47 4.51
CA VAL A 63 6.03 0.18 5.85
C VAL A 63 7.37 -0.53 5.74
N VAL A 64 8.30 -0.18 6.62
CA VAL A 64 9.59 -0.86 6.70
C VAL A 64 9.59 -1.69 7.98
N VAL A 65 9.93 -2.96 7.84
CA VAL A 65 9.90 -3.92 8.93
C VAL A 65 11.17 -4.76 8.95
N GLU A 66 11.42 -5.41 10.07
CA GLU A 66 12.48 -6.41 10.17
C GLU A 66 12.16 -7.61 9.26
N ASP A 67 13.19 -8.28 8.79
CA ASP A 67 13.04 -9.41 7.87
C ASP A 67 12.09 -10.48 8.43
N ALA A 68 12.19 -10.78 9.71
CA ALA A 68 11.38 -11.80 10.35
C ALA A 68 9.87 -11.50 10.34
N LEU A 69 9.49 -10.23 10.20
CA LEU A 69 8.10 -9.82 10.20
C LEU A 69 7.50 -9.67 8.79
N ALA A 70 8.35 -9.64 7.76
CA ALA A 70 7.93 -9.29 6.41
C ALA A 70 6.81 -10.19 5.87
N ASP A 71 6.94 -11.50 6.00
CA ASP A 71 5.94 -12.44 5.48
C ASP A 71 4.58 -12.27 6.17
N ARG A 72 4.58 -12.08 7.48
CA ARG A 72 3.34 -11.83 8.24
C ARG A 72 2.66 -10.55 7.83
N VAL A 73 3.42 -9.51 7.54
CA VAL A 73 2.89 -8.22 7.06
C VAL A 73 2.26 -8.40 5.68
N VAL A 74 2.95 -9.08 4.76
CA VAL A 74 2.41 -9.35 3.43
C VAL A 74 1.09 -10.12 3.51
N GLU A 75 1.04 -11.18 4.31
CA GLU A 75 -0.18 -11.97 4.48
C GLU A 75 -1.32 -11.15 5.08
N ALA A 76 -1.03 -10.33 6.08
CA ALA A 76 -2.04 -9.48 6.72
C ALA A 76 -2.62 -8.46 5.75
N VAL A 77 -1.78 -7.79 4.97
CA VAL A 77 -2.22 -6.83 3.96
C VAL A 77 -3.03 -7.52 2.86
N ALA A 78 -2.56 -8.65 2.36
CA ALA A 78 -3.23 -9.38 1.31
C ALA A 78 -4.64 -9.81 1.74
N ALA A 79 -4.78 -10.38 2.92
CA ALA A 79 -6.08 -10.82 3.44
C ALA A 79 -7.05 -9.64 3.63
N ALA A 80 -6.55 -8.52 4.17
CA ALA A 80 -7.39 -7.34 4.44
C ALA A 80 -7.79 -6.59 3.17
N ALA A 81 -6.92 -6.55 2.15
CA ALA A 81 -7.14 -5.79 0.94
C ALA A 81 -7.92 -6.53 -0.14
N GLN A 82 -8.00 -7.85 -0.05
CA GLN A 82 -8.58 -8.68 -1.10
C GLN A 82 -10.10 -8.53 -1.18
N THR A 83 -10.62 -8.31 -2.40
CA THR A 83 -12.05 -8.40 -2.71
C THR A 83 -12.35 -9.57 -3.64
N GLY A 84 -11.34 -10.12 -4.30
CA GLY A 84 -11.48 -11.15 -5.33
C GLY A 84 -11.81 -10.60 -6.70
N ARG A 85 -11.85 -9.28 -6.84
CA ARG A 85 -12.17 -8.59 -8.10
C ARG A 85 -10.93 -7.94 -8.71
N ILE A 86 -11.00 -7.70 -10.01
CA ILE A 86 -9.95 -6.96 -10.72
C ILE A 86 -9.73 -5.60 -10.04
N GLY A 87 -8.48 -5.20 -9.90
CA GLY A 87 -8.10 -3.93 -9.29
C GLY A 87 -7.75 -4.02 -7.80
N ASP A 88 -7.71 -5.22 -7.23
CA ASP A 88 -7.31 -5.40 -5.83
C ASP A 88 -5.91 -4.87 -5.52
N GLY A 89 -5.05 -4.82 -6.52
CA GLY A 89 -3.72 -4.28 -6.37
C GLY A 89 -2.63 -5.32 -6.23
N LYS A 90 -1.47 -4.84 -5.76
CA LYS A 90 -0.27 -5.67 -5.63
C LYS A 90 0.51 -5.27 -4.40
N ILE A 91 1.31 -6.20 -3.92
CA ILE A 91 2.24 -5.98 -2.82
C ILE A 91 3.65 -6.27 -3.31
N PHE A 92 4.57 -5.37 -3.00
CA PHE A 92 5.98 -5.53 -3.34
C PHE A 92 6.80 -5.59 -2.05
N VAL A 93 7.79 -6.47 -2.03
CA VAL A 93 8.74 -6.57 -0.92
C VAL A 93 10.09 -6.15 -1.46
N ILE A 94 10.67 -5.11 -0.88
CA ILE A 94 11.86 -4.45 -1.38
C ILE A 94 12.92 -4.46 -0.29
N PRO A 95 14.15 -4.93 -0.57
CA PRO A 95 15.23 -4.84 0.40
C PRO A 95 15.56 -3.38 0.74
N VAL A 96 15.77 -3.11 2.02
CA VAL A 96 16.21 -1.81 2.51
C VAL A 96 17.61 -1.96 3.09
N GLU A 97 18.57 -1.26 2.52
CA GLU A 97 19.96 -1.33 2.97
C GLU A 97 20.19 -0.59 4.28
N THR A 98 19.60 0.61 4.39
CA THR A 98 19.87 1.50 5.51
C THR A 98 18.59 2.27 5.86
N ALA A 99 18.35 2.46 7.15
CA ALA A 99 17.35 3.37 7.67
C ALA A 99 17.99 4.29 8.71
N LEU A 100 17.55 5.54 8.74
CA LEU A 100 18.00 6.53 9.72
C LEU A 100 16.79 7.28 10.23
N ARG A 101 16.59 7.26 11.55
CA ARG A 101 15.56 8.09 12.18
C ARG A 101 16.09 9.50 12.32
N ILE A 102 15.45 10.45 11.69
CA ILE A 102 15.95 11.83 11.59
C ILE A 102 16.08 12.46 12.96
N ARG A 103 15.08 12.31 13.84
CA ARG A 103 15.07 12.97 15.14
C ARG A 103 16.17 12.47 16.07
N THR A 104 16.42 11.15 16.07
CA THR A 104 17.29 10.52 17.07
C THR A 104 18.66 10.14 16.54
N GLY A 105 18.79 10.01 15.21
CA GLY A 105 20.00 9.46 14.59
C GLY A 105 20.15 7.96 14.71
N GLU A 106 19.16 7.26 15.26
CA GLU A 106 19.17 5.81 15.34
C GLU A 106 19.17 5.19 13.94
N ARG A 107 19.81 4.03 13.79
CA ARG A 107 20.01 3.40 12.49
C ARG A 107 19.40 2.02 12.41
N ASN A 108 19.03 1.65 11.20
CA ASN A 108 18.58 0.32 10.81
C ASN A 108 17.42 -0.18 11.68
N GLU A 109 17.52 -1.35 12.29
CA GLU A 109 16.42 -1.93 13.07
C GLU A 109 15.98 -1.04 14.23
N ASN A 110 16.90 -0.25 14.78
CA ASN A 110 16.55 0.72 15.85
C ASN A 110 15.84 1.97 15.31
N ALA A 111 15.85 2.16 14.00
CA ALA A 111 15.21 3.32 13.35
C ALA A 111 13.79 3.03 12.90
N ILE A 112 13.38 1.79 12.89
CA ILE A 112 12.08 1.36 12.36
C ILE A 112 11.15 0.82 13.43
#